data_5f071d22620954b86f2cb62534780508
#
_entry.id   5f071d22620954b86f2cb62534780508
#
_cell.length_a   1.000
_cell.length_b   1.000
_cell.length_c   1.000
_cell.angle_alpha   90.00
_cell.angle_beta   90.00
_cell.angle_gamma   90.00
#
_symmetry.space_group_name_H-M   'P 1'
#
loop_
_entity.id
_entity.type
_entity.pdbx_description
1 polymer ?
#
loop_
_entity_poly.entity_id
_entity_poly.type
_entity_poly.pdbx_seq_one_letter_code
_entity_poly.pdbx_strand_id
1 'polypeptide(L)'
;MIMVSLIVAVARNGVIGRQGGLPWHLRDDMKYFADTTRGHTVVMGRKTFESIPEKYRPLPDRRNIVVTRDTSWFAKGVDVVGDLGEAMEKCGDGEVFVIGGGEIYAQAMHVADRLYVTEIAAEVEGDVVFPPYIVGWREVKRVPHQEGEWRYDWVVYERS
;
A
#
# COMPACT_ATOMS: atom_id res chain seq x y z
N MET A 1 -14.21 8.91 13.07
CA MET A 1 -12.80 8.70 13.38
C MET A 1 -12.15 7.94 12.24
N ILE A 2 -10.98 8.38 11.80
CA ILE A 2 -10.25 7.75 10.70
C ILE A 2 -9.31 6.67 11.25
N MET A 3 -9.24 5.53 10.54
CA MET A 3 -8.25 4.50 10.80
C MET A 3 -7.30 4.45 9.61
N VAL A 4 -6.02 4.62 9.85
CA VAL A 4 -5.00 4.60 8.80
C VAL A 4 -4.34 3.23 8.76
N SER A 5 -4.48 2.56 7.63
CA SER A 5 -3.88 1.26 7.39
C SER A 5 -2.91 1.33 6.21
N LEU A 6 -1.78 0.65 6.32
CA LEU A 6 -0.88 0.45 5.20
C LEU A 6 -1.08 -0.96 4.67
N ILE A 7 -1.06 -1.13 3.36
CA ILE A 7 -1.13 -2.45 2.74
C ILE A 7 0.03 -2.58 1.75
N VAL A 8 0.81 -3.65 1.89
CA VAL A 8 2.07 -3.79 1.17
C VAL A 8 2.48 -5.26 1.05
N ALA A 9 3.18 -5.61 -0.02
CA ALA A 9 3.86 -6.88 -0.14
C ALA A 9 5.37 -6.63 0.01
N VAL A 10 6.02 -7.35 0.93
CA VAL A 10 7.41 -7.11 1.31
C VAL A 10 8.20 -8.40 1.22
N ALA A 11 9.34 -8.36 0.54
CA ALA A 11 10.29 -9.47 0.52
C ALA A 11 11.02 -9.60 1.86
N ARG A 12 11.65 -10.74 2.10
CA ARG A 12 12.37 -11.01 3.35
C ARG A 12 13.44 -9.94 3.65
N ASN A 13 14.07 -9.39 2.62
CA ASN A 13 15.08 -8.32 2.76
C ASN A 13 14.49 -6.91 2.74
N GLY A 14 13.17 -6.77 2.87
CA GLY A 14 12.49 -5.48 2.95
C GLY A 14 12.13 -4.84 1.62
N VAL A 15 12.49 -5.46 0.51
CA VAL A 15 12.25 -4.87 -0.83
C VAL A 15 10.77 -4.90 -1.17
N ILE A 16 10.26 -3.78 -1.68
CA ILE A 16 8.87 -3.64 -2.13
C ILE A 16 8.76 -3.12 -3.56
N GLY A 17 9.85 -2.67 -4.17
CA GLY A 17 9.81 -2.17 -5.54
C GLY A 17 11.12 -2.34 -6.27
N ARG A 18 11.03 -2.44 -7.59
CA ARG A 18 12.16 -2.59 -8.49
C ARG A 18 11.86 -1.86 -9.80
N GLN A 19 12.67 -0.85 -10.11
CA GLN A 19 12.55 -0.07 -11.36
C GLN A 19 11.11 0.41 -11.63
N GLY A 20 10.44 0.90 -10.58
CA GLY A 20 9.09 1.44 -10.69
C GLY A 20 7.98 0.40 -10.69
N GLY A 21 8.30 -0.88 -10.56
CA GLY A 21 7.32 -1.96 -10.53
C GLY A 21 7.54 -2.90 -9.35
N LEU A 22 6.77 -3.98 -9.32
CA LEU A 22 6.92 -5.04 -8.33
C LEU A 22 7.84 -6.13 -8.89
N PRO A 23 8.75 -6.68 -8.07
CA PRO A 23 9.64 -7.76 -8.52
C PRO A 23 8.95 -9.13 -8.62
N TRP A 24 7.67 -9.21 -8.26
CA TRP A 24 6.86 -10.43 -8.32
C TRP A 24 5.49 -10.14 -8.93
N HIS A 25 4.79 -11.20 -9.31
CA HIS A 25 3.42 -11.12 -9.80
C HIS A 25 2.63 -12.26 -9.15
N LEU A 26 1.76 -11.91 -8.19
CA LEU A 26 1.01 -12.86 -7.38
C LEU A 26 -0.49 -12.58 -7.54
N ARG A 27 -1.20 -13.45 -8.25
CA ARG A 27 -2.63 -13.28 -8.53
C ARG A 27 -3.48 -13.26 -7.29
N ASP A 28 -3.22 -14.21 -6.39
CA ASP A 28 -4.02 -14.34 -5.16
C ASP A 28 -3.80 -13.15 -4.24
N ASP A 29 -2.57 -12.63 -4.22
CA ASP A 29 -2.26 -11.43 -3.45
C ASP A 29 -2.92 -10.19 -4.06
N MET A 30 -2.98 -10.08 -5.37
CA MET A 30 -3.70 -9.00 -6.04
C MET A 30 -5.19 -9.03 -5.72
N LYS A 31 -5.77 -10.24 -5.66
CA LYS A 31 -7.16 -10.42 -5.25
C LYS A 31 -7.37 -10.04 -3.79
N TYR A 32 -6.46 -10.45 -2.91
CA TYR A 32 -6.48 -10.08 -1.50
C TYR A 32 -6.44 -8.56 -1.32
N PHE A 33 -5.56 -7.89 -2.05
CA PHE A 33 -5.48 -6.43 -2.03
C PHE A 33 -6.80 -5.80 -2.47
N ALA A 34 -7.36 -6.26 -3.59
CA ALA A 34 -8.61 -5.71 -4.11
C ALA A 34 -9.77 -5.92 -3.14
N ASP A 35 -9.89 -7.12 -2.58
CA ASP A 35 -10.97 -7.44 -1.64
C ASP A 35 -10.84 -6.66 -0.33
N THR A 36 -9.60 -6.48 0.15
CA THR A 36 -9.34 -5.76 1.39
C THR A 36 -9.63 -4.27 1.26
N THR A 37 -9.29 -3.65 0.14
CA THR A 37 -9.42 -2.19 -0.05
C THR A 37 -10.74 -1.77 -0.67
N ARG A 38 -11.52 -2.69 -1.24
CA ARG A 38 -12.78 -2.35 -1.92
C ARG A 38 -13.74 -1.64 -0.97
N GLY A 39 -14.35 -0.57 -1.46
CA GLY A 39 -15.27 0.24 -0.68
C GLY A 39 -14.61 1.25 0.24
N HIS A 40 -13.29 1.30 0.25
CA HIS A 40 -12.52 2.22 1.10
C HIS A 40 -11.80 3.26 0.26
N THR A 41 -11.22 4.25 0.93
CA THR A 41 -10.35 5.23 0.30
C THR A 41 -8.94 4.67 0.21
N VAL A 42 -8.29 4.84 -0.94
CA VAL A 42 -6.87 4.48 -1.13
C VAL A 42 -6.07 5.75 -1.39
N VAL A 43 -4.89 5.83 -0.76
CA VAL A 43 -3.98 6.97 -0.87
C VAL A 43 -2.66 6.46 -1.43
N MET A 44 -2.14 7.15 -2.44
CA MET A 44 -0.93 6.72 -3.12
C MET A 44 -0.14 7.89 -3.65
N GLY A 45 1.14 7.70 -3.90
CA GLY A 45 1.95 8.65 -4.63
C GLY A 45 1.65 8.60 -6.14
N ARG A 46 2.03 9.65 -6.85
CA ARG A 46 1.79 9.75 -8.30
C ARG A 46 2.41 8.59 -9.08
N LYS A 47 3.65 8.21 -8.77
CA LYS A 47 4.32 7.12 -9.49
C LYS A 47 3.60 5.78 -9.30
N THR A 48 3.05 5.54 -8.12
CA THR A 48 2.25 4.35 -7.86
C THR A 48 0.99 4.35 -8.72
N PHE A 49 0.31 5.49 -8.79
CA PHE A 49 -0.87 5.63 -9.66
C PHE A 49 -0.52 5.35 -11.10
N GLU A 50 0.58 5.93 -11.59
CA GLU A 50 1.02 5.75 -12.98
C GLU A 50 1.49 4.33 -13.29
N SER A 51 1.84 3.55 -12.27
CA SER A 51 2.22 2.14 -12.44
C SER A 51 1.02 1.21 -12.60
N ILE A 52 -0.18 1.66 -12.24
CA ILE A 52 -1.40 0.88 -12.45
C ILE A 52 -1.72 0.90 -13.94
N PRO A 53 -2.00 -0.25 -14.56
CA PRO A 53 -2.38 -0.26 -15.97
C PRO A 53 -3.51 0.71 -16.25
N GLU A 54 -3.42 1.46 -17.33
CA GLU A 54 -4.34 2.55 -17.67
C GLU A 54 -5.81 2.14 -17.57
N LYS A 55 -6.13 0.93 -18.05
CA LYS A 55 -7.50 0.42 -18.04
C LYS A 55 -8.05 0.11 -16.65
N TYR A 56 -7.18 0.05 -15.63
CA TYR A 56 -7.58 -0.25 -14.25
C TYR A 56 -7.50 0.95 -13.32
N ARG A 57 -7.16 2.12 -13.84
CA ARG A 57 -7.03 3.31 -12.99
C ARG A 57 -8.04 4.39 -13.38
N PRO A 58 -8.63 5.11 -12.39
CA PRO A 58 -8.45 4.90 -10.96
C PRO A 58 -9.00 3.54 -10.51
N LEU A 59 -8.52 3.02 -9.38
CA LEU A 59 -8.98 1.74 -8.87
C LEU A 59 -10.49 1.79 -8.64
N PRO A 60 -11.27 0.84 -9.20
CA PRO A 60 -12.72 0.90 -9.12
C PRO A 60 -13.25 0.65 -7.72
N ASP A 61 -14.44 1.16 -7.43
CA ASP A 61 -15.16 1.00 -6.16
C ASP A 61 -14.42 1.54 -4.95
N ARG A 62 -13.47 2.46 -5.18
CA ARG A 62 -12.65 3.08 -4.14
C ARG A 62 -12.45 4.54 -4.49
N ARG A 63 -12.38 5.38 -3.47
CA ARG A 63 -11.97 6.77 -3.67
C ARG A 63 -10.45 6.77 -3.78
N ASN A 64 -9.92 7.33 -4.87
CA ASN A 64 -8.48 7.38 -5.12
C ASN A 64 -7.98 8.78 -4.81
N ILE A 65 -7.02 8.89 -3.90
CA ILE A 65 -6.35 10.15 -3.57
C ILE A 65 -4.88 10.00 -3.94
N VAL A 66 -4.37 10.91 -4.77
CA VAL A 66 -2.99 10.89 -5.24
C VAL A 66 -2.23 12.06 -4.64
N VAL A 67 -1.10 11.77 -4.00
CA VAL A 67 -0.22 12.75 -3.39
C VAL A 67 0.90 13.10 -4.37
N THR A 68 1.01 14.39 -4.72
CA THR A 68 2.09 14.87 -5.59
C THR A 68 2.40 16.33 -5.29
N ARG A 69 3.67 16.71 -5.40
CA ARG A 69 4.09 18.12 -5.31
C ARG A 69 3.86 18.86 -6.59
N ASP A 70 3.58 18.16 -7.69
CA ASP A 70 3.30 18.78 -8.98
C ASP A 70 1.86 19.29 -9.02
N THR A 71 1.71 20.59 -8.82
CA THR A 71 0.38 21.24 -8.78
C THR A 71 -0.34 21.24 -10.12
N SER A 72 0.36 20.95 -11.21
CA SER A 72 -0.23 20.87 -12.55
C SER A 72 -0.68 19.45 -12.91
N TRP A 73 -0.31 18.46 -12.12
CA TRP A 73 -0.68 17.06 -12.40
C TRP A 73 -2.17 16.84 -12.12
N PHE A 74 -2.80 16.12 -13.01
CA PHE A 74 -4.24 15.84 -12.93
C PHE A 74 -4.53 14.47 -13.54
N ALA A 75 -5.53 13.77 -13.00
CA ALA A 75 -6.08 12.58 -13.59
C ALA A 75 -7.57 12.51 -13.31
N LYS A 76 -8.34 12.02 -14.28
CA LYS A 76 -9.79 11.93 -14.15
C LYS A 76 -10.15 10.93 -13.05
N GLY A 77 -11.07 11.33 -12.19
CA GLY A 77 -11.62 10.43 -11.16
C GLY A 77 -10.77 10.31 -9.91
N VAL A 78 -9.73 11.13 -9.75
CA VAL A 78 -8.90 11.13 -8.55
C VAL A 78 -8.93 12.50 -7.87
N ASP A 79 -8.74 12.50 -6.55
CA ASP A 79 -8.46 13.71 -5.79
C ASP A 79 -6.95 13.89 -5.73
N VAL A 80 -6.45 15.06 -6.09
CA VAL A 80 -5.01 15.36 -6.09
C VAL A 80 -4.70 16.26 -4.91
N VAL A 81 -3.73 15.87 -4.10
CA VAL A 81 -3.30 16.63 -2.92
C VAL A 81 -1.79 16.77 -2.90
N GLY A 82 -1.29 17.74 -2.14
CA GLY A 82 0.13 18.08 -2.11
C GLY A 82 0.94 17.31 -1.06
N ASP A 83 0.30 16.81 -0.02
CA ASP A 83 0.98 16.06 1.04
C ASP A 83 0.03 15.08 1.72
N LEU A 84 0.59 14.22 2.56
CA LEU A 84 -0.17 13.19 3.26
C LEU A 84 -1.18 13.78 4.25
N GLY A 85 -0.84 14.87 4.91
CA GLY A 85 -1.74 15.56 5.84
C GLY A 85 -3.02 16.02 5.14
N GLU A 86 -2.88 16.63 3.97
CA GLU A 86 -4.02 17.04 3.15
C GLU A 86 -4.85 15.83 2.71
N ALA A 87 -4.18 14.72 2.36
CA ALA A 87 -4.88 13.49 2.01
C ALA A 87 -5.75 13.00 3.18
N MET A 88 -5.20 13.00 4.38
CA MET A 88 -5.94 12.55 5.57
C MET A 88 -7.15 13.44 5.87
N GLU A 89 -7.03 14.73 5.65
CA GLU A 89 -8.16 15.65 5.83
C GLU A 89 -9.31 15.35 4.87
N LYS A 90 -9.00 14.89 3.65
CA LYS A 90 -10.01 14.59 2.63
C LYS A 90 -10.66 13.22 2.79
N CYS A 91 -10.07 12.33 3.57
CA CYS A 91 -10.53 10.94 3.65
C CYS A 91 -11.86 10.76 4.36
N GLY A 92 -12.24 11.65 5.26
CA GLY A 92 -13.44 11.48 6.08
C GLY A 92 -13.25 10.34 7.08
N ASP A 93 -14.37 9.78 7.54
CA ASP A 93 -14.34 8.69 8.52
C ASP A 93 -14.11 7.32 7.87
N GLY A 94 -13.69 6.36 8.68
CA GLY A 94 -13.53 4.98 8.26
C GLY A 94 -12.08 4.60 8.04
N GLU A 95 -11.87 3.43 7.47
CA GLU A 95 -10.52 2.90 7.21
C GLU A 95 -10.00 3.42 5.87
N VAL A 96 -8.77 3.92 5.88
CA VAL A 96 -8.07 4.44 4.72
C VAL A 96 -6.82 3.62 4.49
N PHE A 97 -6.60 3.18 3.26
CA PHE A 97 -5.45 2.35 2.92
C PHE A 97 -4.41 3.15 2.16
N VAL A 98 -3.20 3.22 2.71
CA VAL A 98 -2.04 3.79 2.02
C VAL A 98 -1.38 2.64 1.24
N ILE A 99 -1.28 2.80 -0.08
CA ILE A 99 -0.88 1.71 -0.97
C ILE A 99 0.49 1.92 -1.64
N GLY A 100 1.22 2.97 -1.25
CA GLY A 100 2.59 3.17 -1.71
C GLY A 100 2.82 4.49 -2.42
N GLY A 101 3.98 4.77 -2.94
CA GLY A 101 5.18 3.91 -2.78
C GLY A 101 6.01 4.17 -1.54
N GLY A 102 7.28 3.86 -1.64
CA GLY A 102 8.19 3.86 -0.49
C GLY A 102 8.19 5.14 0.32
N GLU A 103 8.22 6.29 -0.34
CA GLU A 103 8.22 7.58 0.35
C GLU A 103 6.92 7.82 1.11
N ILE A 104 5.78 7.47 0.50
CA ILE A 104 4.47 7.62 1.14
C ILE A 104 4.34 6.66 2.32
N TYR A 105 4.80 5.41 2.17
CA TYR A 105 4.81 4.45 3.29
C TYR A 105 5.64 4.98 4.47
N ALA A 106 6.82 5.54 4.18
CA ALA A 106 7.70 6.06 5.23
C ALA A 106 7.01 7.17 6.04
N GLN A 107 6.32 8.07 5.36
CA GLN A 107 5.56 9.14 6.01
C GLN A 107 4.36 8.59 6.77
N ALA A 108 3.59 7.70 6.15
CA ALA A 108 2.36 7.17 6.74
C ALA A 108 2.62 6.26 7.94
N MET A 109 3.79 5.64 8.03
CA MET A 109 4.16 4.77 9.15
C MET A 109 4.02 5.48 10.50
N HIS A 110 4.26 6.78 10.55
CA HIS A 110 4.15 7.56 11.78
C HIS A 110 2.72 7.71 12.30
N VAL A 111 1.74 7.59 11.42
CA VAL A 111 0.32 7.79 11.76
C VAL A 111 -0.52 6.53 11.54
N ALA A 112 0.08 5.45 11.09
CA ALA A 112 -0.64 4.22 10.81
C ALA A 112 -1.11 3.53 12.09
N ASP A 113 -2.32 2.97 12.03
CA ASP A 113 -2.93 2.20 13.12
C ASP A 113 -2.79 0.70 12.88
N ARG A 114 -2.72 0.29 11.61
CA ARG A 114 -2.70 -1.12 11.23
C ARG A 114 -1.85 -1.32 9.98
N LEU A 115 -1.17 -2.47 9.91
CA LEU A 115 -0.42 -2.88 8.71
C LEU A 115 -1.00 -4.20 8.20
N TYR A 116 -1.27 -4.24 6.90
CA TYR A 116 -1.58 -5.46 6.17
C TYR A 116 -0.38 -5.79 5.32
N VAL A 117 0.39 -6.80 5.73
CA VAL A 117 1.67 -7.10 5.10
C VAL A 117 1.63 -8.49 4.49
N THR A 118 1.88 -8.58 3.19
CA THR A 118 2.15 -9.85 2.55
C THR A 118 3.65 -10.10 2.67
N GLU A 119 4.03 -10.99 3.57
CA GLU A 119 5.45 -11.29 3.82
C GLU A 119 5.90 -12.42 2.91
N ILE A 120 6.70 -12.08 1.92
CA ILE A 120 7.17 -13.02 0.92
C ILE A 120 8.44 -13.71 1.41
N ALA A 121 8.43 -15.05 1.42
CA ALA A 121 9.53 -15.87 1.93
C ALA A 121 10.65 -15.97 0.88
N ALA A 122 11.17 -14.83 0.43
CA ALA A 122 12.25 -14.76 -0.53
C ALA A 122 12.96 -13.42 -0.42
N GLU A 123 14.25 -13.42 -0.71
CA GLU A 123 15.00 -12.19 -0.91
C GLU A 123 14.97 -11.87 -2.40
N VAL A 124 14.76 -10.61 -2.75
CA VAL A 124 14.69 -10.17 -4.15
C VAL A 124 15.51 -8.89 -4.32
N GLU A 125 15.99 -8.67 -5.53
CA GLU A 125 16.65 -7.42 -5.86
C GLU A 125 15.63 -6.33 -6.06
N GLY A 126 15.93 -5.14 -5.58
CA GLY A 126 15.07 -3.98 -5.76
C GLY A 126 15.67 -2.75 -5.15
N ASP A 127 15.11 -1.60 -5.50
CA ASP A 127 15.62 -0.28 -5.12
C ASP A 127 14.74 0.47 -4.14
N VAL A 128 13.58 -0.08 -3.79
CA VAL A 128 12.67 0.52 -2.81
C VAL A 128 12.44 -0.48 -1.68
N VAL A 129 12.56 -0.01 -0.44
CA VAL A 129 12.38 -0.84 0.75
C VAL A 129 11.26 -0.27 1.63
N PHE A 130 10.58 -1.17 2.34
CA PHE A 130 9.56 -0.79 3.32
C PHE A 130 10.24 -0.45 4.64
N PRO A 131 9.75 0.56 5.39
CA PRO A 131 10.30 0.89 6.70
C PRO A 131 10.23 -0.31 7.66
N PRO A 132 11.20 -0.46 8.58
CA PRO A 132 11.14 -1.52 9.59
C PRO A 132 9.85 -1.43 10.42
N TYR A 133 9.23 -2.57 10.71
CA TYR A 133 7.95 -2.60 11.42
C TYR A 133 7.89 -3.61 12.57
N ILE A 134 9.03 -4.19 12.95
CA ILE A 134 9.05 -5.18 14.03
C ILE A 134 8.80 -4.53 15.39
N VAL A 135 9.44 -3.39 15.64
CA VAL A 135 9.32 -2.66 16.91
C VAL A 135 8.10 -1.74 16.87
N GLY A 136 7.26 -1.83 17.89
CA GLY A 136 6.08 -0.98 18.01
C GLY A 136 4.82 -1.57 17.39
N TRP A 137 4.91 -2.78 16.84
CA TRP A 137 3.79 -3.46 16.18
C TRP A 137 3.58 -4.85 16.74
N ARG A 138 2.32 -5.25 16.87
CA ARG A 138 1.93 -6.57 17.37
C ARG A 138 1.21 -7.35 16.28
N GLU A 139 1.67 -8.56 16.01
CA GLU A 139 1.00 -9.43 15.05
C GLU A 139 -0.34 -9.91 15.63
N VAL A 140 -1.43 -9.70 14.91
CA VAL A 140 -2.76 -10.12 15.35
C VAL A 140 -3.34 -11.22 14.49
N LYS A 141 -2.82 -11.43 13.28
CA LYS A 141 -3.31 -12.48 12.39
C LYS A 141 -2.19 -12.86 11.41
N ARG A 142 -2.08 -14.16 11.13
CA ARG A 142 -1.15 -14.67 10.11
C ARG A 142 -1.78 -15.84 9.39
N VAL A 143 -1.84 -15.76 8.06
CA VAL A 143 -2.38 -16.83 7.21
C VAL A 143 -1.34 -17.19 6.17
N PRO A 144 -0.77 -18.40 6.21
CA PRO A 144 0.20 -18.83 5.19
C PRO A 144 -0.49 -19.13 3.88
N HIS A 145 0.21 -18.90 2.79
CA HIS A 145 -0.28 -19.14 1.44
C HIS A 145 0.87 -19.48 0.50
N GLN A 146 0.56 -20.17 -0.57
CA GLN A 146 1.54 -20.50 -1.59
C GLN A 146 0.91 -20.33 -2.97
N GLU A 147 1.65 -19.70 -3.85
CA GLU A 147 1.23 -19.51 -5.24
C GLU A 147 2.42 -19.84 -6.14
N GLY A 148 2.35 -20.98 -6.84
CA GLY A 148 3.47 -21.46 -7.61
C GLY A 148 4.70 -21.69 -6.75
N GLU A 149 5.82 -21.10 -7.08
CA GLU A 149 7.07 -21.19 -6.33
C GLU A 149 7.11 -20.22 -5.14
N TRP A 150 6.17 -19.28 -5.07
CA TRP A 150 6.16 -18.23 -4.07
C TRP A 150 5.44 -18.68 -2.83
N ARG A 151 6.10 -18.58 -1.69
CA ARG A 151 5.49 -18.77 -0.37
C ARG A 151 5.41 -17.42 0.30
N TYR A 152 4.27 -17.13 0.92
CA TYR A 152 4.09 -15.87 1.63
C TYR A 152 3.00 -16.03 2.68
N ASP A 153 3.04 -15.13 3.65
CA ASP A 153 2.00 -15.05 4.69
C ASP A 153 1.27 -13.73 4.54
N TRP A 154 -0.03 -13.78 4.67
CA TRP A 154 -0.82 -12.54 4.88
C TRP A 154 -0.84 -12.28 6.37
N VAL A 155 -0.28 -11.16 6.78
CA VAL A 155 -0.11 -10.80 8.20
C VAL A 155 -0.78 -9.47 8.47
N VAL A 156 -1.46 -9.38 9.61
CA VAL A 156 -2.04 -8.12 10.07
C VAL A 156 -1.34 -7.76 11.37
N TYR A 157 -0.83 -6.53 11.42
CA TYR A 157 -0.21 -5.97 12.62
C TYR A 157 -1.01 -4.79 13.11
N GLU A 158 -1.10 -4.64 14.41
CA GLU A 158 -1.67 -3.46 15.05
C GLU A 158 -0.60 -2.80 15.91
N ARG A 159 -0.72 -1.49 16.07
CA ARG A 159 0.25 -0.73 16.87
C ARG A 159 0.18 -1.20 18.33
N SER A 160 1.33 -1.43 18.90
CA SER A 160 1.43 -1.93 20.28
C SER A 160 0.97 -0.89 21.31
#